data_68e6f5afb8c4e549ccca74d0ef4e1bf1
#
_entry.id   68e6f5afb8c4e549ccca74d0ef4e1bf1
#
_cell.length_a   1.000
_cell.length_b   1.000
_cell.length_c   1.000
_cell.angle_alpha   90.00
_cell.angle_beta   90.00
_cell.angle_gamma   90.00
#
_symmetry.space_group_name_H-M   'P 1'
#
loop_
_entity.id
_entity.type
_entity.pdbx_description
1 polymer ?
#
loop_
_entity_poly.entity_id
_entity_poly.type
_entity_poly.pdbx_seq_one_letter_code
_entity_poly.pdbx_strand_id
1 'polypeptide(L)'
;MSDETQLVSKVFVLDNSSEYFDQIKQFCDQNGLIGLKVNFANIMAILSSNIDLGAILLAENYCESLDGTMDLARQIHTARPELPIVLRRTSTANFDDLPEKQRKLFCATYTIDDMSPLRQVIDEYIFSLFYPNALVRGISEITINTLANQFKHLKVTAETPYIVRDRIIFGEVFSLIPLESSWCRGYMMLQTEEGAILDVLGSAGDEKRATFRTVNNILAEVTNLIWGAFKNRFIADDDPGGRSTTEVPIVINHQHKYISFGSGNPQLCFKYILADETNSHFIQIYQWFVFNLNWSPEDFQEIQASVDDLIGSGELELF
;
A
#
# COMPACT_ATOMS: atom_id res chain seq x y z
N MET A 1 -9.39 -18.34 19.03
CA MET A 1 -9.37 -16.87 18.84
C MET A 1 -8.78 -16.69 17.45
N SER A 2 -9.58 -16.28 16.48
CA SER A 2 -9.10 -15.97 15.13
C SER A 2 -8.18 -14.77 15.24
N ASP A 3 -6.91 -14.93 14.89
CA ASP A 3 -5.98 -13.82 14.70
C ASP A 3 -6.54 -12.95 13.56
N GLU A 4 -7.30 -11.93 13.90
CA GLU A 4 -7.74 -10.93 12.94
C GLU A 4 -6.51 -10.13 12.51
N THR A 5 -6.13 -10.25 11.24
CA THR A 5 -5.08 -9.43 10.66
C THR A 5 -5.62 -8.01 10.56
N GLN A 6 -5.32 -7.18 11.55
CA GLN A 6 -5.74 -5.79 11.55
C GLN A 6 -4.94 -5.01 10.50
N LEU A 7 -5.63 -4.51 9.48
CA LEU A 7 -5.04 -3.59 8.51
C LEU A 7 -4.72 -2.26 9.18
N VAL A 8 -3.58 -1.69 8.82
CA VAL A 8 -3.12 -0.39 9.32
C VAL A 8 -2.89 0.58 8.18
N SER A 9 -2.75 1.87 8.48
CA SER A 9 -2.33 2.89 7.52
C SER A 9 -1.33 3.84 8.16
N LYS A 10 -0.32 4.26 7.41
CA LYS A 10 0.68 5.22 7.88
C LYS A 10 0.19 6.64 7.62
N VAL A 11 0.28 7.50 8.61
CA VAL A 11 -0.11 8.91 8.49
C VAL A 11 1.01 9.82 8.99
N PHE A 12 1.26 10.92 8.28
CA PHE A 12 2.12 11.96 8.83
C PHE A 12 1.37 12.78 9.87
N VAL A 13 2.02 12.99 11.02
CA VAL A 13 1.55 13.87 12.08
C VAL A 13 2.46 15.10 12.10
N LEU A 14 2.02 16.15 11.42
CA LEU A 14 2.69 17.45 11.34
C LEU A 14 2.11 18.38 12.41
N ASP A 15 2.51 18.11 13.65
CA ASP A 15 2.08 18.84 14.85
C ASP A 15 3.28 19.02 15.79
N ASN A 16 3.53 20.25 16.22
CA ASN A 16 4.61 20.59 17.14
C ASN A 16 4.15 20.69 18.60
N SER A 17 2.83 20.54 18.86
CA SER A 17 2.29 20.62 20.21
C SER A 17 2.64 19.35 21.00
N SER A 18 3.43 19.52 22.05
CA SER A 18 3.70 18.44 22.99
C SER A 18 2.47 18.07 23.85
N GLU A 19 1.56 19.02 24.03
CA GLU A 19 0.34 18.87 24.83
C GLU A 19 -0.64 17.88 24.19
N TYR A 20 -0.74 17.87 22.87
CA TYR A 20 -1.71 17.05 22.13
C TYR A 20 -1.13 15.74 21.60
N PHE A 21 0.17 15.53 21.76
CA PHE A 21 0.86 14.38 21.18
C PHE A 21 0.28 13.04 21.68
N ASP A 22 0.05 12.91 22.98
CA ASP A 22 -0.47 11.66 23.56
C ASP A 22 -1.90 11.36 23.09
N GLN A 23 -2.73 12.40 22.95
CA GLN A 23 -4.11 12.27 22.46
C GLN A 23 -4.14 11.85 20.97
N ILE A 24 -3.31 12.47 20.14
CA ILE A 24 -3.19 12.12 18.72
C ILE A 24 -2.64 10.70 18.58
N LYS A 25 -1.62 10.34 19.37
CA LYS A 25 -1.06 8.99 19.37
C LYS A 25 -2.11 7.95 19.76
N GLN A 26 -2.82 8.19 20.88
CA GLN A 26 -3.89 7.30 21.32
C GLN A 26 -4.99 7.15 20.27
N PHE A 27 -5.36 8.24 19.61
CA PHE A 27 -6.33 8.19 18.52
C PHE A 27 -5.82 7.34 17.34
N CYS A 28 -4.56 7.50 16.93
CA CYS A 28 -3.95 6.69 15.88
C CYS A 28 -3.98 5.20 16.26
N ASP A 29 -3.52 4.85 17.45
CA ASP A 29 -3.48 3.47 17.94
C ASP A 29 -4.88 2.82 17.98
N GLN A 30 -5.91 3.58 18.34
CA GLN A 30 -7.31 3.10 18.39
C GLN A 30 -7.97 2.93 17.03
N ASN A 31 -7.46 3.59 15.98
CA ASN A 31 -8.06 3.61 14.65
C ASN A 31 -7.17 2.94 13.58
N GLY A 32 -6.26 2.06 13.96
CA GLY A 32 -5.41 1.33 13.02
C GLY A 32 -4.43 2.22 12.24
N LEU A 33 -4.03 3.36 12.84
CA LEU A 33 -3.09 4.28 12.21
C LEU A 33 -1.70 4.19 12.83
N ILE A 34 -0.67 4.26 11.99
CA ILE A 34 0.73 4.41 12.42
C ILE A 34 1.11 5.88 12.23
N GLY A 35 1.13 6.65 13.31
CA GLY A 35 1.52 8.06 13.29
C GLY A 35 3.04 8.22 13.10
N LEU A 36 3.44 8.89 12.04
CA LEU A 36 4.84 9.20 11.74
C LEU A 36 5.10 10.68 11.98
N LYS A 37 6.03 10.99 12.90
CA LYS A 37 6.48 12.36 13.15
C LYS A 37 7.69 12.69 12.26
N VAL A 38 7.63 13.83 11.57
CA VAL A 38 8.67 14.25 10.62
C VAL A 38 9.20 15.61 11.03
N ASN A 39 10.52 15.80 10.91
CA ASN A 39 11.13 17.11 11.09
C ASN A 39 10.76 18.02 9.91
N PHE A 40 10.37 19.26 10.18
CA PHE A 40 9.97 20.25 9.19
C PHE A 40 10.93 20.35 8.00
N ALA A 41 12.23 20.41 8.28
CA ALA A 41 13.27 20.54 7.24
C ALA A 41 13.28 19.39 6.21
N ASN A 42 12.73 18.24 6.56
CA ASN A 42 12.80 17.02 5.75
C ASN A 42 11.46 16.63 5.11
N ILE A 43 10.36 17.35 5.37
CA ILE A 43 9.02 16.95 4.92
C ILE A 43 8.99 16.70 3.42
N MET A 44 9.43 17.67 2.61
CA MET A 44 9.34 17.57 1.16
C MET A 44 10.29 16.50 0.61
N ALA A 45 11.47 16.34 1.21
CA ALA A 45 12.41 15.28 0.83
C ALA A 45 11.82 13.89 1.13
N ILE A 46 11.18 13.75 2.29
CA ILE A 46 10.54 12.50 2.68
C ILE A 46 9.29 12.22 1.84
N LEU A 47 8.46 13.22 1.54
CA LEU A 47 7.31 13.07 0.64
C LEU A 47 7.71 12.71 -0.79
N SER A 48 8.91 13.13 -1.21
CA SER A 48 9.47 12.74 -2.51
C SER A 48 10.18 11.38 -2.46
N SER A 49 10.41 10.85 -1.26
CA SER A 49 10.94 9.50 -1.06
C SER A 49 9.81 8.47 -1.04
N ASN A 50 10.20 7.19 -1.02
CA ASN A 50 9.28 6.06 -1.12
C ASN A 50 8.53 5.80 0.21
N ILE A 51 7.81 6.78 0.76
CA ILE A 51 6.94 6.59 1.92
C ILE A 51 5.50 6.43 1.48
N ASP A 52 4.95 5.31 1.82
CA ASP A 52 3.58 4.89 1.63
C ASP A 52 2.68 5.47 2.72
N LEU A 53 1.83 6.41 2.35
CA LEU A 53 0.96 7.15 3.26
C LEU A 53 -0.52 7.00 2.90
N GLY A 54 -1.37 6.99 3.94
CA GLY A 54 -2.81 7.08 3.79
C GLY A 54 -3.34 8.49 3.94
N ALA A 55 -2.70 9.34 4.77
CA ALA A 55 -3.14 10.71 5.03
C ALA A 55 -2.04 11.56 5.69
N ILE A 56 -2.33 12.85 5.81
CA ILE A 56 -1.52 13.83 6.55
C ILE A 56 -2.42 14.56 7.55
N LEU A 57 -2.04 14.53 8.83
CA LEU A 57 -2.63 15.31 9.90
C LEU A 57 -1.78 16.56 10.11
N LEU A 58 -2.30 17.73 9.78
CA LEU A 58 -1.55 19.00 9.80
C LEU A 58 -2.16 19.97 10.80
N ALA A 59 -1.37 20.40 11.78
CA ALA A 59 -1.79 21.44 12.72
C ALA A 59 -1.75 22.83 12.06
N GLU A 60 -2.76 23.67 12.29
CA GLU A 60 -2.87 25.02 11.71
C GLU A 60 -1.70 25.93 12.08
N ASN A 61 -1.05 25.68 13.20
CA ASN A 61 0.09 26.43 13.72
C ASN A 61 1.43 25.70 13.54
N TYR A 62 1.50 24.70 12.68
CA TYR A 62 2.72 23.90 12.49
C TYR A 62 3.91 24.74 12.01
N CYS A 63 3.69 25.69 11.14
CA CYS A 63 4.70 26.61 10.62
C CYS A 63 4.72 27.97 11.34
N GLU A 64 4.41 28.02 12.64
CA GLU A 64 4.36 29.23 13.47
C GLU A 64 3.29 30.28 13.02
N SER A 65 2.82 30.20 11.78
CA SER A 65 1.75 31.04 11.23
C SER A 65 0.79 30.21 10.37
N LEU A 66 -0.45 30.66 10.30
CA LEU A 66 -1.46 30.04 9.44
C LEU A 66 -1.05 30.11 7.96
N ASP A 67 -0.54 31.26 7.51
CA ASP A 67 -0.11 31.43 6.11
C ASP A 67 1.04 30.50 5.74
N GLY A 68 2.02 30.33 6.62
CA GLY A 68 3.12 29.37 6.40
C GLY A 68 2.62 27.93 6.33
N THR A 69 1.65 27.57 7.18
CA THR A 69 1.02 26.26 7.15
C THR A 69 0.21 26.03 5.87
N MET A 70 -0.48 27.07 5.37
CA MET A 70 -1.19 27.00 4.09
C MET A 70 -0.23 26.86 2.90
N ASP A 71 0.93 27.49 2.94
CA ASP A 71 1.97 27.33 1.91
C ASP A 71 2.55 25.93 1.93
N LEU A 72 2.80 25.36 3.10
CA LEU A 72 3.22 23.95 3.23
C LEU A 72 2.15 23.00 2.68
N ALA A 73 0.89 23.19 3.07
CA ALA A 73 -0.23 22.36 2.57
C ALA A 73 -0.32 22.42 1.03
N ARG A 74 -0.09 23.58 0.43
CA ARG A 74 -0.08 23.74 -1.03
C ARG A 74 1.10 23.01 -1.68
N GLN A 75 2.29 23.04 -1.08
CA GLN A 75 3.46 22.30 -1.55
C GLN A 75 3.21 20.79 -1.47
N ILE A 76 2.66 20.32 -0.35
CA ILE A 76 2.28 18.90 -0.18
C ILE A 76 1.27 18.48 -1.24
N HIS A 77 0.19 19.23 -1.41
CA HIS A 77 -0.86 18.93 -2.40
C HIS A 77 -0.32 18.96 -3.83
N THR A 78 0.68 19.79 -4.12
CA THR A 78 1.33 19.80 -5.45
C THR A 78 2.20 18.56 -5.66
N ALA A 79 2.92 18.11 -4.62
CA ALA A 79 3.79 16.95 -4.69
C ALA A 79 3.01 15.62 -4.66
N ARG A 80 1.94 15.57 -3.87
CA ARG A 80 1.14 14.36 -3.59
C ARG A 80 -0.37 14.70 -3.56
N PRO A 81 -0.98 14.99 -4.73
CA PRO A 81 -2.36 15.47 -4.80
C PRO A 81 -3.41 14.45 -4.33
N GLU A 82 -3.07 13.18 -4.30
CA GLU A 82 -3.94 12.10 -3.87
C GLU A 82 -4.03 11.93 -2.35
N LEU A 83 -3.06 12.47 -1.60
CA LEU A 83 -3.05 12.35 -0.14
C LEU A 83 -4.07 13.31 0.50
N PRO A 84 -5.04 12.80 1.26
CA PRO A 84 -5.93 13.66 2.05
C PRO A 84 -5.13 14.36 3.15
N ILE A 85 -5.33 15.68 3.24
CA ILE A 85 -4.77 16.50 4.32
C ILE A 85 -5.93 16.88 5.23
N VAL A 86 -5.83 16.52 6.51
CA VAL A 86 -6.79 16.89 7.55
C VAL A 86 -6.17 17.97 8.43
N LEU A 87 -6.86 19.12 8.53
CA LEU A 87 -6.36 20.27 9.28
C LEU A 87 -6.82 20.20 10.74
N ARG A 88 -5.87 20.15 11.68
CA ARG A 88 -6.18 20.33 13.09
C ARG A 88 -6.31 21.83 13.40
N ARG A 89 -7.47 22.22 13.87
CA ARG A 89 -7.77 23.57 14.31
C ARG A 89 -7.61 23.72 15.82
N THR A 90 -7.31 24.92 16.28
CA THR A 90 -7.16 25.21 17.71
C THR A 90 -8.49 25.49 18.39
N SER A 91 -9.44 26.13 17.69
CA SER A 91 -10.68 26.60 18.30
C SER A 91 -11.92 25.90 17.81
N THR A 92 -12.11 25.77 16.51
CA THR A 92 -13.34 25.22 15.93
C THR A 92 -13.07 24.33 14.72
N ALA A 93 -13.73 23.17 14.65
CA ALA A 93 -13.57 22.20 13.57
C ALA A 93 -14.36 22.63 12.30
N ASN A 94 -14.11 23.81 11.77
CA ASN A 94 -14.72 24.30 10.53
C ASN A 94 -13.75 25.09 9.66
N PHE A 95 -14.19 25.44 8.44
CA PHE A 95 -13.43 26.19 7.45
C PHE A 95 -13.87 27.66 7.30
N ASP A 96 -14.77 28.16 8.17
CA ASP A 96 -15.51 29.41 7.91
C ASP A 96 -14.63 30.63 7.72
N ASP A 97 -13.53 30.69 8.42
CA ASP A 97 -12.53 31.76 8.38
C ASP A 97 -11.48 31.59 7.27
N LEU A 98 -11.46 30.44 6.56
CA LEU A 98 -10.50 30.19 5.50
C LEU A 98 -11.03 30.63 4.13
N PRO A 99 -10.21 31.29 3.29
CA PRO A 99 -10.54 31.54 1.89
C PRO A 99 -10.82 30.24 1.11
N GLU A 100 -11.71 30.29 0.14
CA GLU A 100 -12.13 29.12 -0.65
C GLU A 100 -10.94 28.36 -1.27
N LYS A 101 -9.91 29.07 -1.74
CA LYS A 101 -8.70 28.45 -2.31
C LYS A 101 -7.90 27.63 -1.29
N GLN A 102 -7.94 28.04 -0.02
CA GLN A 102 -7.26 27.33 1.06
C GLN A 102 -8.08 26.12 1.54
N ARG A 103 -9.41 26.26 1.59
CA ARG A 103 -10.33 25.15 1.96
C ARG A 103 -10.11 23.91 1.09
N LYS A 104 -9.89 24.13 -0.21
CA LYS A 104 -9.68 23.02 -1.20
C LYS A 104 -8.42 22.19 -0.98
N LEU A 105 -7.50 22.66 -0.12
CA LEU A 105 -6.30 21.91 0.24
C LEU A 105 -6.58 20.78 1.27
N PHE A 106 -7.72 20.85 1.94
CA PHE A 106 -8.06 19.97 3.05
C PHE A 106 -9.34 19.20 2.78
N CYS A 107 -9.36 17.92 3.17
CA CYS A 107 -10.58 17.12 3.09
C CYS A 107 -11.50 17.32 4.30
N ALA A 108 -10.94 17.65 5.48
CA ALA A 108 -11.70 17.98 6.69
C ALA A 108 -10.87 18.78 7.70
N THR A 109 -11.56 19.23 8.76
CA THR A 109 -10.93 19.83 9.95
C THR A 109 -11.37 19.08 11.21
N TYR A 110 -10.54 19.10 12.24
CA TYR A 110 -10.86 18.58 13.57
C TYR A 110 -10.20 19.43 14.66
N THR A 111 -10.65 19.27 15.89
CA THR A 111 -9.99 19.78 17.10
C THR A 111 -9.60 18.61 17.99
N ILE A 112 -8.76 18.88 18.99
CA ILE A 112 -8.39 17.85 19.97
C ILE A 112 -9.60 17.41 20.82
N ASP A 113 -10.51 18.35 21.12
CA ASP A 113 -11.73 18.08 21.88
C ASP A 113 -12.80 17.33 21.07
N ASP A 114 -12.76 17.43 19.74
CA ASP A 114 -13.65 16.71 18.84
C ASP A 114 -12.87 16.11 17.64
N MET A 115 -12.54 14.85 17.78
CA MET A 115 -11.88 14.04 16.73
C MET A 115 -12.88 13.26 15.87
N SER A 116 -14.18 13.45 16.04
CA SER A 116 -15.20 12.75 15.24
C SER A 116 -15.05 13.02 13.74
N PRO A 117 -14.80 14.27 13.25
CA PRO A 117 -14.57 14.52 11.84
C PRO A 117 -13.34 13.79 11.30
N LEU A 118 -12.27 13.66 12.11
CA LEU A 118 -11.09 12.91 11.72
C LEU A 118 -11.40 11.41 11.56
N ARG A 119 -12.18 10.83 12.46
CA ARG A 119 -12.63 9.42 12.35
C ARG A 119 -13.43 9.21 11.06
N GLN A 120 -14.38 10.10 10.75
CA GLN A 120 -15.15 10.02 9.52
C GLN A 120 -14.27 10.04 8.28
N VAL A 121 -13.24 10.90 8.24
CA VAL A 121 -12.27 10.95 7.14
C VAL A 121 -11.49 9.65 7.02
N ILE A 122 -11.07 9.05 8.14
CA ILE A 122 -10.34 7.79 8.14
C ILE A 122 -11.19 6.68 7.53
N ASP A 123 -12.44 6.57 7.95
CA ASP A 123 -13.37 5.56 7.44
C ASP A 123 -13.70 5.80 5.96
N GLU A 124 -13.91 7.05 5.55
CA GLU A 124 -14.31 7.40 4.18
C GLU A 124 -13.14 7.35 3.19
N TYR A 125 -11.94 7.78 3.60
CA TYR A 125 -10.80 7.94 2.68
C TYR A 125 -9.74 6.86 2.81
N ILE A 126 -9.52 6.30 3.99
CA ILE A 126 -8.46 5.30 4.21
C ILE A 126 -9.05 3.89 4.19
N PHE A 127 -10.03 3.63 5.06
CA PHE A 127 -10.62 2.30 5.22
C PHE A 127 -11.98 2.16 4.51
N SER A 128 -12.18 2.89 3.42
CA SER A 128 -13.42 2.87 2.63
C SER A 128 -13.71 1.52 1.95
N LEU A 129 -12.72 0.66 1.82
CA LEU A 129 -12.86 -0.69 1.29
C LEU A 129 -12.60 -1.71 2.39
N PHE A 130 -13.55 -2.63 2.55
CA PHE A 130 -13.38 -3.79 3.42
C PHE A 130 -12.61 -4.89 2.69
N TYR A 131 -11.55 -5.41 3.29
CA TYR A 131 -10.77 -6.53 2.78
C TYR A 131 -10.95 -7.75 3.69
N PRO A 132 -11.52 -8.87 3.19
CA PRO A 132 -11.66 -10.09 3.99
C PRO A 132 -10.32 -10.57 4.55
N ASN A 133 -10.28 -10.92 5.84
CA ASN A 133 -9.05 -11.39 6.50
C ASN A 133 -8.45 -12.62 5.81
N ALA A 134 -9.29 -13.53 5.30
CA ALA A 134 -8.85 -14.69 4.55
C ALA A 134 -8.09 -14.30 3.27
N LEU A 135 -8.57 -13.27 2.56
CA LEU A 135 -7.88 -12.73 1.37
C LEU A 135 -6.52 -12.13 1.75
N VAL A 136 -6.49 -11.24 2.76
CA VAL A 136 -5.25 -10.58 3.19
C VAL A 136 -4.19 -11.59 3.62
N ARG A 137 -4.58 -12.54 4.47
CA ARG A 137 -3.69 -13.62 4.93
C ARG A 137 -3.23 -14.49 3.78
N GLY A 138 -4.15 -14.91 2.92
CA GLY A 138 -3.81 -15.79 1.81
C GLY A 138 -2.89 -15.15 0.77
N ILE A 139 -3.06 -13.85 0.47
CA ILE A 139 -2.11 -13.09 -0.36
C ILE A 139 -0.70 -13.12 0.27
N SER A 140 -0.62 -12.84 1.57
CA SER A 140 0.67 -12.84 2.28
C SER A 140 1.35 -14.20 2.23
N GLU A 141 0.60 -15.27 2.52
CA GLU A 141 1.09 -16.67 2.47
C GLU A 141 1.59 -17.06 1.08
N ILE A 142 0.78 -16.82 0.04
CA ILE A 142 1.15 -17.10 -1.36
C ILE A 142 2.46 -16.39 -1.72
N THR A 143 2.54 -15.10 -1.41
CA THR A 143 3.70 -14.30 -1.81
C THR A 143 4.96 -14.69 -1.03
N ILE A 144 4.87 -14.91 0.29
CA ILE A 144 6.00 -15.39 1.09
C ILE A 144 6.52 -16.72 0.54
N ASN A 145 5.64 -17.68 0.28
CA ASN A 145 6.03 -18.99 -0.25
C ASN A 145 6.68 -18.88 -1.63
N THR A 146 6.11 -18.08 -2.53
CA THR A 146 6.67 -17.86 -3.87
C THR A 146 8.05 -17.22 -3.81
N LEU A 147 8.21 -16.16 -3.00
CA LEU A 147 9.49 -15.48 -2.84
C LEU A 147 10.55 -16.40 -2.18
N ALA A 148 10.17 -17.17 -1.16
CA ALA A 148 11.08 -18.11 -0.50
C ALA A 148 11.54 -19.23 -1.47
N ASN A 149 10.67 -19.69 -2.36
CA ASN A 149 11.03 -20.68 -3.37
C ASN A 149 11.95 -20.10 -4.47
N GLN A 150 11.73 -18.84 -4.87
CA GLN A 150 12.53 -18.17 -5.88
C GLN A 150 13.92 -17.77 -5.36
N PHE A 151 13.98 -17.30 -4.12
CA PHE A 151 15.21 -16.82 -3.47
C PHE A 151 15.60 -17.71 -2.29
N LYS A 152 15.89 -19.00 -2.56
CA LYS A 152 16.11 -20.06 -1.55
C LYS A 152 17.17 -19.76 -0.49
N HIS A 153 18.12 -18.87 -0.78
CA HIS A 153 19.22 -18.48 0.13
C HIS A 153 18.87 -17.24 0.97
N LEU A 154 17.67 -16.64 0.78
CA LEU A 154 17.24 -15.49 1.52
C LEU A 154 16.08 -15.84 2.46
N LYS A 155 16.06 -15.23 3.63
CA LYS A 155 14.94 -15.28 4.56
C LYS A 155 13.92 -14.23 4.15
N VAL A 156 12.68 -14.65 3.92
CA VAL A 156 11.57 -13.76 3.60
C VAL A 156 10.81 -13.39 4.87
N THR A 157 10.65 -12.11 5.13
CA THR A 157 9.80 -11.57 6.20
C THR A 157 8.79 -10.58 5.61
N ALA A 158 7.57 -10.57 6.13
CA ALA A 158 6.54 -9.62 5.75
C ALA A 158 6.29 -8.61 6.89
N GLU A 159 6.11 -7.35 6.54
CA GLU A 159 5.56 -6.35 7.45
C GLU A 159 4.03 -6.53 7.54
N THR A 160 3.39 -5.91 8.55
CA THR A 160 1.93 -5.87 8.65
C THR A 160 1.34 -5.28 7.38
N PRO A 161 0.35 -5.93 6.74
CA PRO A 161 -0.34 -5.37 5.57
C PRO A 161 -1.00 -4.03 5.89
N TYR A 162 -1.02 -3.11 4.94
CA TYR A 162 -1.48 -1.75 5.18
C TYR A 162 -2.24 -1.16 3.99
N ILE A 163 -3.01 -0.12 4.27
CA ILE A 163 -3.81 0.61 3.29
C ILE A 163 -3.13 1.93 2.95
N VAL A 164 -3.05 2.23 1.65
CA VAL A 164 -2.51 3.51 1.15
C VAL A 164 -3.45 4.15 0.14
N ARG A 165 -3.42 5.47 0.08
CA ARG A 165 -3.99 6.26 -1.02
C ARG A 165 -2.96 6.78 -2.00
N ASP A 166 -1.76 6.50 -1.71
CA ASP A 166 -0.59 6.90 -2.46
C ASP A 166 -0.47 6.13 -3.78
N ARG A 167 0.12 6.77 -4.78
CA ARG A 167 0.32 6.22 -6.14
C ARG A 167 1.75 6.35 -6.61
N ILE A 168 2.68 6.44 -5.68
CA ILE A 168 4.10 6.55 -5.99
C ILE A 168 4.64 5.17 -6.37
N ILE A 169 5.52 5.15 -7.37
CA ILE A 169 6.27 3.96 -7.75
C ILE A 169 7.49 3.83 -6.84
N PHE A 170 7.58 2.71 -6.14
CA PHE A 170 8.75 2.33 -5.36
C PHE A 170 9.76 1.61 -6.25
N GLY A 171 11.03 2.02 -6.14
CA GLY A 171 12.09 1.41 -6.93
C GLY A 171 12.06 1.81 -8.41
N GLU A 172 12.77 1.01 -9.20
CA GLU A 172 13.01 1.29 -10.63
C GLU A 172 12.27 0.31 -11.53
N VAL A 173 11.92 -0.85 -11.01
CA VAL A 173 11.30 -1.95 -11.74
C VAL A 173 9.96 -2.30 -11.13
N PHE A 174 8.95 -2.43 -11.96
CA PHE A 174 7.68 -2.98 -11.54
C PHE A 174 7.10 -3.92 -12.60
N SER A 175 6.31 -4.88 -12.14
CA SER A 175 5.47 -5.72 -12.97
C SER A 175 4.02 -5.55 -12.60
N LEU A 176 3.13 -5.59 -13.57
CA LEU A 176 1.71 -5.39 -13.41
C LEU A 176 0.94 -6.52 -14.10
N ILE A 177 -0.01 -7.12 -13.40
CA ILE A 177 -0.91 -8.12 -13.97
C ILE A 177 -2.38 -7.75 -13.67
N PRO A 178 -3.29 -7.83 -14.65
CA PRO A 178 -4.70 -7.60 -14.40
C PRO A 178 -5.31 -8.73 -13.55
N LEU A 179 -6.24 -8.35 -12.69
CA LEU A 179 -7.08 -9.23 -11.90
C LEU A 179 -8.51 -9.14 -12.44
N GLU A 180 -9.14 -10.28 -12.69
CA GLU A 180 -10.52 -10.31 -13.16
C GLU A 180 -11.24 -11.55 -12.63
N SER A 181 -12.35 -11.30 -11.93
CA SER A 181 -13.24 -12.33 -11.39
C SER A 181 -14.66 -11.76 -11.19
N SER A 182 -15.59 -12.59 -10.73
CA SER A 182 -16.94 -12.14 -10.35
C SER A 182 -16.94 -11.12 -9.22
N TRP A 183 -16.01 -11.25 -8.27
CA TRP A 183 -15.96 -10.43 -7.06
C TRP A 183 -14.91 -9.34 -7.08
N CYS A 184 -13.90 -9.43 -7.95
CA CYS A 184 -12.89 -8.38 -8.06
C CYS A 184 -12.45 -8.11 -9.50
N ARG A 185 -12.14 -6.84 -9.77
CA ARG A 185 -11.49 -6.40 -10.99
C ARG A 185 -10.52 -5.29 -10.70
N GLY A 186 -9.31 -5.42 -11.20
CA GLY A 186 -8.26 -4.45 -10.93
C GLY A 186 -6.89 -4.95 -11.36
N TYR A 187 -5.88 -4.69 -10.54
CA TYR A 187 -4.50 -5.02 -10.84
C TYR A 187 -3.75 -5.49 -9.59
N MET A 188 -2.83 -6.43 -9.79
CA MET A 188 -1.74 -6.70 -8.85
C MET A 188 -0.45 -6.15 -9.44
N MET A 189 0.35 -5.50 -8.60
CA MET A 189 1.63 -4.92 -8.99
C MET A 189 2.71 -5.31 -7.99
N LEU A 190 3.88 -5.72 -8.49
CA LEU A 190 5.11 -5.86 -7.70
C LEU A 190 6.08 -4.76 -8.08
N GLN A 191 6.72 -4.16 -7.08
CA GLN A 191 7.69 -3.08 -7.24
C GLN A 191 8.96 -3.37 -6.44
N THR A 192 10.12 -3.07 -7.02
CA THR A 192 11.40 -3.29 -6.37
C THR A 192 12.50 -2.44 -7.01
N GLU A 193 13.70 -2.48 -6.42
CA GLU A 193 14.91 -1.86 -6.97
C GLU A 193 15.72 -2.87 -7.78
N GLU A 194 16.13 -2.49 -8.99
CA GLU A 194 16.95 -3.33 -9.86
C GLU A 194 18.29 -3.66 -9.20
N GLY A 195 18.95 -2.63 -8.66
CA GLY A 195 20.26 -2.78 -8.00
C GLY A 195 20.24 -3.81 -6.89
N ALA A 196 19.21 -3.82 -6.04
CA ALA A 196 19.10 -4.76 -4.92
C ALA A 196 19.02 -6.23 -5.39
N ILE A 197 18.31 -6.50 -6.48
CA ILE A 197 18.25 -7.85 -7.06
C ILE A 197 19.61 -8.22 -7.68
N LEU A 198 20.26 -7.29 -8.41
CA LEU A 198 21.57 -7.54 -9.02
C LEU A 198 22.64 -7.83 -7.97
N ASP A 199 22.67 -7.10 -6.87
CA ASP A 199 23.61 -7.29 -5.75
C ASP A 199 23.46 -8.69 -5.13
N VAL A 200 22.22 -9.14 -4.91
CA VAL A 200 21.94 -10.48 -4.38
C VAL A 200 22.37 -11.57 -5.37
N LEU A 201 22.10 -11.41 -6.66
CA LEU A 201 22.50 -12.36 -7.69
C LEU A 201 24.03 -12.41 -7.83
N GLY A 202 24.71 -11.27 -7.75
CA GLY A 202 26.17 -11.17 -7.80
C GLY A 202 26.83 -11.86 -6.61
N SER A 203 26.30 -11.67 -5.41
CA SER A 203 26.81 -12.32 -4.19
C SER A 203 26.65 -13.85 -4.20
N ALA A 204 25.66 -14.36 -4.92
CA ALA A 204 25.44 -15.80 -5.11
C ALA A 204 26.41 -16.46 -6.14
N GLY A 205 27.37 -15.70 -6.69
CA GLY A 205 28.40 -16.21 -7.61
C GLY A 205 27.98 -16.21 -9.10
N ASP A 206 26.86 -15.61 -9.44
CA ASP A 206 26.33 -15.55 -10.81
C ASP A 206 26.57 -14.19 -11.50
N GLU A 207 27.64 -13.47 -11.10
CA GLU A 207 27.99 -12.11 -11.57
C GLU A 207 27.98 -11.96 -13.11
N LYS A 208 28.37 -13.01 -13.83
CA LYS A 208 28.39 -12.97 -15.31
C LYS A 208 27.01 -13.04 -15.97
N ARG A 209 25.95 -13.36 -15.20
CA ARG A 209 24.58 -13.52 -15.65
C ARG A 209 23.62 -12.46 -15.13
N ALA A 210 23.99 -11.74 -14.08
CA ALA A 210 23.18 -10.70 -13.48
C ALA A 210 23.09 -9.48 -14.42
N THR A 211 22.01 -9.37 -15.15
CA THR A 211 21.73 -8.27 -16.08
C THR A 211 20.31 -7.76 -15.84
N PHE A 212 20.03 -6.57 -16.30
CA PHE A 212 18.67 -6.00 -16.40
C PHE A 212 17.64 -7.02 -16.92
N ARG A 213 17.98 -7.82 -17.93
CA ARG A 213 17.07 -8.86 -18.45
C ARG A 213 16.80 -9.95 -17.44
N THR A 214 17.79 -10.30 -16.63
CA THR A 214 17.64 -11.31 -15.56
C THR A 214 16.66 -10.80 -14.50
N VAL A 215 16.78 -9.54 -14.08
CA VAL A 215 15.86 -8.90 -13.14
C VAL A 215 14.42 -8.89 -13.66
N ASN A 216 14.25 -8.47 -14.92
CA ASN A 216 12.91 -8.45 -15.55
C ASN A 216 12.29 -9.84 -15.63
N ASN A 217 13.07 -10.86 -15.99
CA ASN A 217 12.58 -12.24 -16.07
C ASN A 217 12.17 -12.77 -14.70
N ILE A 218 12.98 -12.53 -13.67
CA ILE A 218 12.67 -12.95 -12.29
C ILE A 218 11.40 -12.26 -11.81
N LEU A 219 11.27 -10.95 -12.00
CA LEU A 219 10.10 -10.22 -11.54
C LEU A 219 8.83 -10.67 -12.28
N ALA A 220 8.92 -10.90 -13.59
CA ALA A 220 7.80 -11.41 -14.38
C ALA A 220 7.40 -12.82 -13.94
N GLU A 221 8.38 -13.72 -13.70
CA GLU A 221 8.15 -15.08 -13.23
C GLU A 221 7.48 -15.09 -11.86
N VAL A 222 8.03 -14.35 -10.89
CA VAL A 222 7.45 -14.21 -9.55
C VAL A 222 6.02 -13.69 -9.62
N THR A 223 5.76 -12.67 -10.44
CA THR A 223 4.42 -12.12 -10.64
C THR A 223 3.44 -13.16 -11.17
N ASN A 224 3.85 -13.93 -12.17
CA ASN A 224 3.03 -14.99 -12.74
C ASN A 224 2.76 -16.14 -11.76
N LEU A 225 3.77 -16.53 -10.97
CA LEU A 225 3.61 -17.58 -9.95
C LEU A 225 2.65 -17.13 -8.84
N ILE A 226 2.78 -15.89 -8.35
CA ILE A 226 1.85 -15.34 -7.37
C ILE A 226 0.44 -15.26 -7.95
N TRP A 227 0.30 -14.79 -9.19
CA TRP A 227 -1.00 -14.71 -9.87
C TRP A 227 -1.64 -16.08 -10.03
N GLY A 228 -0.89 -17.08 -10.49
CA GLY A 228 -1.38 -18.44 -10.64
C GLY A 228 -1.90 -19.02 -9.31
N ALA A 229 -1.12 -18.87 -8.24
CA ALA A 229 -1.52 -19.32 -6.90
C ALA A 229 -2.73 -18.52 -6.35
N PHE A 230 -2.79 -17.21 -6.61
CA PHE A 230 -3.93 -16.37 -6.26
C PHE A 230 -5.19 -16.83 -7.00
N LYS A 231 -5.09 -17.06 -8.31
CA LYS A 231 -6.21 -17.56 -9.13
C LYS A 231 -6.72 -18.89 -8.57
N ASN A 232 -5.84 -19.84 -8.35
CA ASN A 232 -6.23 -21.18 -7.86
C ASN A 232 -6.92 -21.12 -6.49
N ARG A 233 -6.55 -20.17 -5.64
CA ARG A 233 -7.10 -20.07 -4.27
C ARG A 233 -8.38 -19.24 -4.18
N PHE A 234 -8.54 -18.22 -5.04
CA PHE A 234 -9.56 -17.20 -4.86
C PHE A 234 -10.48 -16.97 -6.07
N ILE A 235 -10.16 -17.54 -7.24
CA ILE A 235 -10.94 -17.36 -8.45
C ILE A 235 -11.33 -18.74 -8.99
N ALA A 236 -12.64 -19.05 -8.98
CA ALA A 236 -13.13 -20.30 -9.54
C ALA A 236 -12.95 -20.36 -11.07
N ASP A 237 -12.64 -21.53 -11.62
CA ASP A 237 -12.45 -21.70 -13.07
C ASP A 237 -13.73 -21.46 -13.87
N ASP A 238 -14.90 -21.65 -13.28
CA ASP A 238 -16.23 -21.44 -13.89
C ASP A 238 -16.79 -20.03 -13.64
N ASP A 239 -15.97 -19.07 -13.24
CA ASP A 239 -16.40 -17.71 -12.93
C ASP A 239 -16.98 -17.00 -14.17
N PRO A 240 -18.30 -16.72 -14.24
CA PRO A 240 -18.93 -16.11 -15.41
C PRO A 240 -18.55 -14.63 -15.62
N GLY A 241 -17.85 -14.00 -14.64
CA GLY A 241 -17.43 -12.58 -14.69
C GLY A 241 -16.25 -12.30 -15.63
N GLY A 242 -15.55 -13.33 -16.11
CA GLY A 242 -14.27 -13.20 -16.82
C GLY A 242 -14.32 -12.68 -18.27
N ARG A 243 -15.39 -11.99 -18.72
CA ARG A 243 -15.53 -11.60 -20.13
C ARG A 243 -15.86 -10.15 -20.42
N SER A 244 -15.85 -9.26 -19.48
CA SER A 244 -16.09 -7.84 -19.77
C SER A 244 -14.77 -7.07 -19.86
N THR A 245 -14.30 -6.80 -21.06
CA THR A 245 -13.09 -6.02 -21.34
C THR A 245 -13.38 -4.53 -21.33
N THR A 246 -13.42 -3.92 -20.15
CA THR A 246 -13.30 -2.46 -20.05
C THR A 246 -11.86 -2.15 -19.66
N GLU A 247 -11.06 -1.74 -20.62
CA GLU A 247 -9.68 -1.32 -20.37
C GLU A 247 -9.69 0.05 -19.68
N VAL A 248 -9.10 0.12 -18.50
CA VAL A 248 -8.84 1.40 -17.81
C VAL A 248 -7.42 1.82 -18.16
N PRO A 249 -7.22 3.04 -18.67
CA PRO A 249 -5.88 3.50 -19.02
C PRO A 249 -4.99 3.61 -17.78
N ILE A 250 -3.79 3.07 -17.89
CA ILE A 250 -2.74 3.23 -16.88
C ILE A 250 -1.92 4.45 -17.27
N VAL A 251 -1.81 5.41 -16.36
CA VAL A 251 -0.98 6.60 -16.55
C VAL A 251 0.24 6.49 -15.67
N ILE A 252 1.42 6.49 -16.28
CA ILE A 252 2.72 6.41 -15.62
C ILE A 252 3.44 7.74 -15.83
N ASN A 253 3.76 8.42 -14.73
CA ASN A 253 4.57 9.62 -14.74
C ASN A 253 5.97 9.32 -14.20
N HIS A 254 6.89 9.02 -15.09
CA HIS A 254 8.28 8.68 -14.76
C HIS A 254 9.02 9.81 -14.05
N GLN A 255 8.69 11.06 -14.34
CA GLN A 255 9.33 12.21 -13.71
C GLN A 255 9.03 12.31 -12.21
N HIS A 256 7.79 11.96 -11.83
CA HIS A 256 7.33 12.00 -10.45
C HIS A 256 7.19 10.62 -9.81
N LYS A 257 7.58 9.55 -10.51
CA LYS A 257 7.39 8.14 -10.08
C LYS A 257 5.95 7.88 -9.64
N TYR A 258 4.98 8.22 -10.49
CA TYR A 258 3.56 8.22 -10.17
C TYR A 258 2.77 7.36 -11.16
N ILE A 259 1.87 6.52 -10.65
CA ILE A 259 0.92 5.72 -11.44
C ILE A 259 -0.51 6.07 -11.04
N SER A 260 -1.39 6.30 -12.01
CA SER A 260 -2.82 6.46 -11.79
C SER A 260 -3.61 5.36 -12.50
N PHE A 261 -4.52 4.73 -11.77
CA PHE A 261 -5.41 3.68 -12.27
C PHE A 261 -6.83 4.17 -12.56
N GLY A 262 -7.03 5.49 -12.61
CA GLY A 262 -8.33 6.09 -12.93
C GLY A 262 -9.35 6.12 -11.79
N SER A 263 -8.97 5.71 -10.57
CA SER A 263 -9.82 5.72 -9.39
C SER A 263 -9.11 6.32 -8.18
N GLY A 264 -9.90 6.83 -7.22
CA GLY A 264 -9.43 7.36 -5.95
C GLY A 264 -9.43 6.34 -4.82
N ASN A 265 -9.76 5.08 -5.10
CA ASN A 265 -9.87 4.04 -4.07
C ASN A 265 -8.53 3.78 -3.38
N PRO A 266 -8.55 3.50 -2.07
CA PRO A 266 -7.38 3.03 -1.36
C PRO A 266 -6.88 1.69 -1.93
N GLN A 267 -5.60 1.45 -1.75
CA GLN A 267 -4.92 0.24 -2.25
C GLN A 267 -4.49 -0.61 -1.06
N LEU A 268 -4.61 -1.93 -1.21
CA LEU A 268 -4.11 -2.89 -0.24
C LEU A 268 -2.65 -3.20 -0.55
N CYS A 269 -1.76 -2.94 0.39
CA CYS A 269 -0.32 -3.03 0.21
C CYS A 269 0.32 -4.02 1.16
N PHE A 270 1.35 -4.69 0.64
CA PHE A 270 2.22 -5.58 1.38
C PHE A 270 3.67 -5.20 1.12
N LYS A 271 4.50 -5.32 2.14
CA LYS A 271 5.94 -5.12 2.01
C LYS A 271 6.68 -6.35 2.50
N TYR A 272 7.54 -6.88 1.66
CA TYR A 272 8.38 -8.04 1.94
C TYR A 272 9.84 -7.63 1.95
N ILE A 273 10.59 -8.18 2.90
CA ILE A 273 12.03 -8.00 3.03
C ILE A 273 12.66 -9.38 2.90
N LEU A 274 13.52 -9.52 1.90
CA LEU A 274 14.32 -10.71 1.67
C LEU A 274 15.75 -10.36 2.05
N ALA A 275 16.32 -11.05 3.03
CA ALA A 275 17.67 -10.76 3.53
C ALA A 275 18.47 -12.04 3.71
N ASP A 276 19.79 -11.96 3.50
CA ASP A 276 20.71 -12.99 3.91
C ASP A 276 20.87 -13.06 5.45
N GLU A 277 21.52 -14.08 5.97
CA GLU A 277 21.71 -14.26 7.42
C GLU A 277 22.48 -13.11 8.08
N THR A 278 23.26 -12.35 7.32
CA THR A 278 24.06 -11.23 7.82
C THR A 278 23.39 -9.89 7.65
N ASN A 279 22.24 -9.83 6.96
CA ASN A 279 21.55 -8.61 6.50
C ASN A 279 22.47 -7.67 5.68
N SER A 280 23.51 -8.21 5.06
CA SER A 280 24.42 -7.44 4.22
C SER A 280 23.84 -7.15 2.84
N HIS A 281 22.97 -8.05 2.37
CA HIS A 281 22.23 -7.89 1.12
C HIS A 281 20.76 -8.11 1.40
N PHE A 282 19.93 -7.19 0.94
CA PHE A 282 18.49 -7.30 1.10
C PHE A 282 17.75 -6.74 -0.11
N ILE A 283 16.59 -7.32 -0.38
CA ILE A 283 15.66 -6.87 -1.41
C ILE A 283 14.37 -6.45 -0.71
N GLN A 284 13.83 -5.30 -1.06
CA GLN A 284 12.48 -4.89 -0.67
C GLN A 284 11.55 -5.08 -1.86
N ILE A 285 10.44 -5.79 -1.65
CA ILE A 285 9.40 -5.98 -2.64
C ILE A 285 8.12 -5.41 -2.08
N TYR A 286 7.52 -4.47 -2.80
CA TYR A 286 6.21 -3.93 -2.52
C TYR A 286 5.20 -4.59 -3.45
N GLN A 287 4.12 -5.10 -2.88
CA GLN A 287 3.03 -5.71 -3.62
C GLN A 287 1.76 -4.90 -3.37
N TRP A 288 1.08 -4.53 -4.44
CA TRP A 288 -0.10 -3.69 -4.39
C TRP A 288 -1.26 -4.38 -5.08
N PHE A 289 -2.41 -4.36 -4.41
CA PHE A 289 -3.68 -4.78 -4.98
C PHE A 289 -4.58 -3.57 -5.13
N VAL A 290 -5.00 -3.32 -6.35
CA VAL A 290 -5.76 -2.17 -6.76
C VAL A 290 -7.09 -2.65 -7.32
N PHE A 291 -8.12 -2.71 -6.47
CA PHE A 291 -9.47 -3.16 -6.85
C PHE A 291 -10.33 -1.95 -7.24
N ASN A 292 -10.10 -1.43 -8.43
CA ASN A 292 -10.69 -0.17 -8.85
C ASN A 292 -11.97 -0.29 -9.66
N LEU A 293 -12.16 -1.41 -10.35
CA LEU A 293 -13.20 -1.54 -11.36
C LEU A 293 -14.42 -2.29 -10.85
N ASN A 294 -14.20 -3.29 -10.02
CA ASN A 294 -15.23 -3.99 -9.29
C ASN A 294 -14.65 -4.47 -7.95
N TRP A 295 -15.41 -4.31 -6.87
CA TRP A 295 -15.05 -4.81 -5.56
C TRP A 295 -16.31 -5.22 -4.81
N SER A 296 -16.56 -6.52 -4.74
CA SER A 296 -17.72 -7.16 -4.10
C SER A 296 -17.22 -8.17 -3.06
N PRO A 297 -16.70 -7.70 -1.92
CA PRO A 297 -16.13 -8.57 -0.89
C PRO A 297 -17.15 -9.55 -0.30
N GLU A 298 -18.44 -9.26 -0.42
CA GLU A 298 -19.54 -10.14 -0.06
C GLU A 298 -19.62 -11.38 -0.93
N ASP A 299 -19.14 -11.31 -2.16
CA ASP A 299 -19.10 -12.43 -3.10
C ASP A 299 -17.77 -13.21 -3.03
N PHE A 300 -16.81 -12.72 -2.22
CA PHE A 300 -15.52 -13.39 -2.03
C PHE A 300 -15.69 -14.73 -1.34
N GLN A 301 -15.09 -15.75 -1.93
CA GLN A 301 -15.00 -17.09 -1.36
C GLN A 301 -13.57 -17.61 -1.51
N GLU A 302 -13.01 -18.13 -0.43
CA GLU A 302 -11.76 -18.86 -0.48
C GLU A 302 -12.06 -20.28 -0.96
N ILE A 303 -11.46 -20.69 -2.06
CA ILE A 303 -11.59 -22.05 -2.59
C ILE A 303 -10.79 -22.97 -1.66
N GLN A 304 -11.51 -23.78 -0.90
CA GLN A 304 -10.88 -24.83 -0.12
C GLN A 304 -10.62 -26.02 -1.06
N ALA A 305 -9.40 -26.12 -1.57
CA ALA A 305 -8.98 -27.35 -2.25
C ALA A 305 -9.09 -28.51 -1.24
N SER A 306 -9.87 -29.53 -1.56
CA SER A 306 -9.87 -30.74 -0.74
C SER A 306 -8.50 -31.41 -0.83
N VAL A 307 -8.09 -32.12 0.23
CA VAL A 307 -6.81 -32.86 0.21
C VAL A 307 -6.81 -33.86 -0.96
N ASP A 308 -7.95 -34.39 -1.32
CA ASP A 308 -8.13 -35.32 -2.45
C ASP A 308 -7.91 -34.63 -3.81
N ASP A 309 -8.31 -33.35 -3.95
CA ASP A 309 -8.08 -32.55 -5.17
C ASP A 309 -6.60 -32.22 -5.33
N LEU A 310 -5.90 -31.88 -4.22
CA LEU A 310 -4.47 -31.59 -4.22
C LEU A 310 -3.62 -32.84 -4.51
N ILE A 311 -4.07 -34.02 -4.09
CA ILE A 311 -3.46 -35.31 -4.45
C ILE A 311 -3.74 -35.62 -5.93
N GLY A 312 -4.97 -35.39 -6.39
CA GLY A 312 -5.38 -35.64 -7.78
C GLY A 312 -4.67 -34.74 -8.80
N SER A 313 -4.33 -33.51 -8.43
CA SER A 313 -3.56 -32.56 -9.26
C SER A 313 -2.05 -32.80 -9.22
N GLY A 314 -1.56 -33.67 -8.33
CA GLY A 314 -0.12 -33.91 -8.13
C GLY A 314 0.59 -32.80 -7.34
N GLU A 315 -0.14 -31.92 -6.68
CA GLU A 315 0.40 -30.87 -5.80
C GLU A 315 0.72 -31.41 -4.40
N LEU A 316 0.15 -32.55 -4.02
CA LEU A 316 0.42 -33.30 -2.79
C LEU A 316 0.71 -34.76 -3.12
N GLU A 317 1.88 -35.27 -2.69
CA GLU A 317 2.20 -36.70 -2.70
C GLU A 317 2.01 -37.27 -1.29
N LEU A 318 1.25 -38.35 -1.19
CA LEU A 318 1.16 -39.15 0.03
C LEU A 318 2.44 -40.01 0.12
N PHE A 319 3.23 -39.83 1.16
CA PHE A 319 4.35 -40.72 1.52
C PHE A 319 3.88 -41.89 2.37
#